data_8d5aaba110681a9b21aa4b44ebffbfe6
#
_entry.id   8d5aaba110681a9b21aa4b44ebffbfe6
#
_cell.length_a   1.000
_cell.length_b   1.000
_cell.length_c   1.000
_cell.angle_alpha   90.00
_cell.angle_beta   90.00
_cell.angle_gamma   90.00
#
_symmetry.space_group_name_H-M   'P 1'
#
loop_
_entity.id
_entity.type
_entity.pdbx_description
1 polymer ?
#
loop_
_entity_poly.entity_id
_entity_poly.type
_entity_poly.pdbx_seq_one_letter_code
_entity_poly.pdbx_strand_id
1 'polypeptide(L)'
;MGDLFSYSDDEPAARPFQPAPPAPTAPMAPGPAADSYLSMLNDRQREAVERLDGPVLVLAGAGTGKTRALTTRLGHLLNQGRARPWNVLAVTFTNKAAGEMKERVAAIIGPAAEQVWLGTFHALGARILRRHAELVGLNSNFTILDADDQQRLVKQLLQAEGIDDKKWPARLVLTVLQRWKDRGLTPDKVSPGDGGDIAAGRLNEIYRLYQDRLRVLNAADFGDLLLLNLK
;
A
#
# COMPACT_ATOMS: atom_id res chain seq x y z
N MET A 1 -39.23 5.60 40.55
CA MET A 1 -38.39 4.68 39.80
C MET A 1 -38.04 5.43 38.50
N GLY A 2 -36.91 6.12 38.54
CA GLY A 2 -36.59 7.18 37.59
C GLY A 2 -36.00 6.65 36.30
N ASP A 3 -36.40 7.29 35.23
CA ASP A 3 -35.85 7.11 33.88
C ASP A 3 -34.41 7.59 33.82
N LEU A 4 -33.53 6.66 33.49
CA LEU A 4 -32.06 6.83 33.41
C LEU A 4 -31.60 6.60 31.99
N PHE A 5 -32.10 7.37 31.01
CA PHE A 5 -31.51 7.49 29.65
C PHE A 5 -32.16 8.66 28.88
N SER A 6 -31.86 9.88 29.31
CA SER A 6 -32.02 11.04 28.43
C SER A 6 -30.65 11.28 27.74
N TYR A 7 -30.52 10.81 26.54
CA TYR A 7 -29.41 11.19 25.63
C TYR A 7 -29.75 12.58 25.07
N SER A 8 -28.96 13.58 25.37
CA SER A 8 -29.07 14.90 24.78
C SER A 8 -28.43 14.91 23.41
N ASP A 9 -29.23 15.19 22.38
CA ASP A 9 -28.86 15.33 20.95
C ASP A 9 -28.10 16.64 20.64
N ASP A 10 -27.14 17.04 21.47
CA ASP A 10 -26.29 18.21 21.23
C ASP A 10 -24.80 17.83 21.10
N GLU A 11 -24.48 16.88 20.23
CA GLU A 11 -23.10 16.71 19.79
C GLU A 11 -22.88 17.54 18.51
N PRO A 12 -21.99 18.56 18.53
CA PRO A 12 -21.73 19.35 17.34
C PRO A 12 -21.14 18.46 16.26
N ALA A 13 -21.75 18.46 15.08
CA ALA A 13 -21.32 17.73 13.89
C ALA A 13 -19.81 17.87 13.71
N ALA A 14 -19.10 16.72 13.68
CA ALA A 14 -17.67 16.66 13.49
C ALA A 14 -17.29 17.49 12.25
N ARG A 15 -16.48 18.52 12.45
CA ARG A 15 -15.97 19.34 11.34
C ARG A 15 -15.18 18.45 10.39
N PRO A 16 -15.36 18.55 9.07
CA PRO A 16 -14.55 17.80 8.13
C PRO A 16 -13.06 18.11 8.39
N PHE A 17 -12.27 17.07 8.48
CA PHE A 17 -10.82 17.16 8.71
C PHE A 17 -10.17 18.01 7.61
N GLN A 18 -9.84 19.26 7.93
CA GLN A 18 -8.94 20.07 7.12
C GLN A 18 -7.51 19.72 7.58
N PRO A 19 -6.68 19.13 6.69
CA PRO A 19 -5.28 18.96 7.03
C PRO A 19 -4.68 20.33 7.33
N ALA A 20 -4.07 20.47 8.50
CA ALA A 20 -3.34 21.69 8.84
C ALA A 20 -2.36 21.99 7.70
N PRO A 21 -2.25 23.26 7.25
CA PRO A 21 -1.23 23.62 6.28
C PRO A 21 0.13 23.19 6.83
N PRO A 22 0.99 22.59 6.01
CA PRO A 22 2.31 22.17 6.46
C PRO A 22 3.01 23.39 7.07
N ALA A 23 3.54 23.22 8.28
CA ALA A 23 4.31 24.26 8.95
C ALA A 23 5.40 24.76 7.98
N PRO A 24 5.71 26.09 7.96
CA PRO A 24 6.77 26.62 7.12
C PRO A 24 8.06 25.88 7.43
N THR A 25 8.50 25.04 6.50
CA THR A 25 9.72 24.26 6.64
C THR A 25 10.91 25.19 6.57
N ALA A 26 11.76 25.14 7.57
CA ALA A 26 13.09 25.71 7.53
C ALA A 26 13.77 25.30 6.20
N PRO A 27 14.55 26.18 5.56
CA PRO A 27 15.29 25.81 4.36
C PRO A 27 16.12 24.57 4.64
N MET A 28 16.01 23.56 3.76
CA MET A 28 16.83 22.37 3.85
C MET A 28 18.30 22.78 3.94
N ALA A 29 19.04 22.28 4.92
CA ALA A 29 20.47 22.46 4.96
C ALA A 29 21.07 22.02 3.60
N PRO A 30 22.06 22.75 3.04
CA PRO A 30 22.66 22.37 1.77
C PRO A 30 23.19 20.94 1.89
N GLY A 31 22.67 20.05 1.05
CA GLY A 31 23.15 18.67 0.92
C GLY A 31 24.60 18.64 0.38
N PRO A 32 25.23 17.46 0.36
CA PRO A 32 26.57 17.33 -0.21
C PRO A 32 26.58 17.86 -1.65
N ALA A 33 27.73 18.41 -2.08
CA ALA A 33 27.90 18.89 -3.45
C ALA A 33 27.54 17.77 -4.45
N ALA A 34 26.83 18.11 -5.51
CA ALA A 34 26.35 17.14 -6.50
C ALA A 34 27.46 16.24 -7.02
N ASP A 35 28.66 16.79 -7.21
CA ASP A 35 29.81 16.05 -7.70
C ASP A 35 30.24 14.89 -6.80
N SER A 36 29.94 14.94 -5.49
CA SER A 36 30.36 13.89 -4.55
C SER A 36 29.63 12.55 -4.77
N TYR A 37 28.34 12.55 -5.14
CA TYR A 37 27.57 11.33 -5.38
C TYR A 37 27.45 10.99 -6.87
N LEU A 38 27.60 11.97 -7.77
CA LEU A 38 27.56 11.75 -9.21
C LEU A 38 28.85 11.09 -9.72
N SER A 39 30.00 11.36 -9.10
CA SER A 39 31.28 10.76 -9.48
C SER A 39 31.34 9.23 -9.33
N MET A 40 30.45 8.65 -8.52
CA MET A 40 30.36 7.21 -8.31
C MET A 40 29.52 6.48 -9.38
N LEU A 41 28.99 7.20 -10.35
CA LEU A 41 28.12 6.68 -11.40
C LEU A 41 28.91 6.49 -12.70
N ASN A 42 28.56 5.44 -13.46
CA ASN A 42 28.99 5.38 -14.84
C ASN A 42 28.19 6.34 -15.73
N ASP A 43 28.66 6.58 -16.97
CA ASP A 43 28.04 7.58 -17.86
C ASP A 43 26.53 7.37 -18.07
N ARG A 44 26.07 6.13 -18.24
CA ARG A 44 24.66 5.78 -18.44
C ARG A 44 23.82 6.00 -17.19
N GLN A 45 24.37 5.66 -16.03
CA GLN A 45 23.72 5.92 -14.76
C GLN A 45 23.64 7.43 -14.51
N ARG A 46 24.71 8.16 -14.81
CA ARG A 46 24.76 9.62 -14.66
C ARG A 46 23.74 10.31 -15.57
N GLU A 47 23.67 9.92 -16.83
CA GLU A 47 22.64 10.39 -17.78
C GLU A 47 21.21 10.21 -17.21
N ALA A 48 20.91 9.02 -16.68
CA ALA A 48 19.62 8.73 -16.09
C ALA A 48 19.33 9.56 -14.82
N VAL A 49 20.34 9.87 -14.02
CA VAL A 49 20.22 10.66 -12.79
C VAL A 49 20.01 12.14 -13.10
N GLU A 50 20.76 12.70 -14.02
CA GLU A 50 20.73 14.13 -14.37
C GLU A 50 19.48 14.53 -15.19
N ARG A 51 18.86 13.57 -15.89
CA ARG A 51 17.62 13.83 -16.64
C ARG A 51 16.43 13.93 -15.69
N LEU A 52 16.19 15.10 -15.11
CA LEU A 52 15.15 15.33 -14.09
C LEU A 52 13.77 15.58 -14.67
N ASP A 53 13.64 16.02 -15.91
CA ASP A 53 12.37 16.35 -16.54
C ASP A 53 11.83 15.18 -17.39
N GLY A 54 10.51 15.00 -17.29
CA GLY A 54 9.76 13.97 -18.05
C GLY A 54 9.96 12.53 -17.55
N PRO A 55 9.25 11.58 -18.17
CA PRO A 55 9.35 10.16 -17.83
C PRO A 55 10.69 9.59 -18.32
N VAL A 56 11.33 8.76 -17.49
CA VAL A 56 12.58 8.07 -17.80
C VAL A 56 12.39 6.58 -17.58
N LEU A 57 12.65 5.78 -18.62
CA LEU A 57 12.72 4.32 -18.54
C LEU A 57 14.17 3.88 -18.57
N VAL A 58 14.57 3.13 -17.54
CA VAL A 58 15.92 2.55 -17.44
C VAL A 58 15.83 1.03 -17.56
N LEU A 59 16.34 0.48 -18.66
CA LEU A 59 16.46 -0.95 -18.88
C LEU A 59 17.87 -1.40 -18.45
N ALA A 60 17.93 -2.26 -17.43
CA ALA A 60 19.19 -2.66 -16.85
C ALA A 60 19.15 -4.11 -16.33
N GLY A 61 20.19 -4.89 -16.60
CA GLY A 61 20.34 -6.27 -16.12
C GLY A 61 20.55 -6.39 -14.61
N ALA A 62 20.62 -7.60 -14.10
CA ALA A 62 20.99 -7.85 -12.70
C ALA A 62 22.41 -7.35 -12.42
N GLY A 63 22.65 -6.78 -11.23
CA GLY A 63 23.97 -6.30 -10.81
C GLY A 63 24.47 -4.99 -11.47
N THR A 64 23.73 -4.41 -12.42
CA THR A 64 24.16 -3.20 -13.16
C THR A 64 23.98 -1.89 -12.37
N GLY A 65 23.54 -1.96 -11.11
CA GLY A 65 23.39 -0.78 -10.27
C GLY A 65 22.07 -0.01 -10.45
N LYS A 66 20.99 -0.66 -10.94
CA LYS A 66 19.65 -0.04 -11.07
C LYS A 66 19.22 0.72 -9.81
N THR A 67 19.32 0.06 -8.66
CA THR A 67 18.91 0.66 -7.38
C THR A 67 19.78 1.87 -7.04
N ARG A 68 21.09 1.83 -7.35
CA ARG A 68 21.98 2.97 -7.17
C ARG A 68 21.54 4.15 -8.04
N ALA A 69 21.33 3.93 -9.33
CA ALA A 69 20.88 4.97 -10.24
C ALA A 69 19.55 5.59 -9.78
N LEU A 70 18.56 4.75 -9.38
CA LEU A 70 17.26 5.21 -8.91
C LEU A 70 17.38 6.04 -7.62
N THR A 71 18.11 5.56 -6.61
CA THR A 71 18.26 6.27 -5.33
C THR A 71 19.06 7.55 -5.47
N THR A 72 20.11 7.54 -6.32
CA THR A 72 20.90 8.74 -6.60
C THR A 72 20.07 9.75 -7.39
N ARG A 73 19.27 9.33 -8.37
CA ARG A 73 18.33 10.22 -9.08
C ARG A 73 17.34 10.87 -8.12
N LEU A 74 16.74 10.09 -7.21
CA LEU A 74 15.83 10.59 -6.21
C LEU A 74 16.49 11.63 -5.29
N GLY A 75 17.66 11.30 -4.76
CA GLY A 75 18.46 12.21 -3.94
C GLY A 75 18.86 13.48 -4.71
N HIS A 76 19.26 13.35 -5.97
CA HIS A 76 19.65 14.47 -6.84
C HIS A 76 18.47 15.40 -7.12
N LEU A 77 17.30 14.84 -7.45
CA LEU A 77 16.05 15.60 -7.68
C LEU A 77 15.68 16.46 -6.46
N LEU A 78 15.80 15.87 -5.26
CA LEU A 78 15.49 16.55 -4.00
C LEU A 78 16.57 17.59 -3.65
N ASN A 79 17.85 17.26 -3.83
CA ASN A 79 18.96 18.16 -3.57
C ASN A 79 18.96 19.39 -4.51
N GLN A 80 18.51 19.22 -5.76
CA GLN A 80 18.31 20.32 -6.71
C GLN A 80 17.02 21.13 -6.47
N GLY A 81 16.24 20.80 -5.43
CA GLY A 81 15.01 21.50 -5.10
C GLY A 81 13.87 21.37 -6.12
N ARG A 82 13.95 20.36 -7.04
CA ARG A 82 12.94 20.12 -8.08
C ARG A 82 11.65 19.52 -7.52
N ALA A 83 11.72 18.88 -6.36
CA ALA A 83 10.58 18.39 -5.61
C ALA A 83 10.85 18.51 -4.10
N ARG A 84 9.79 18.45 -3.31
CA ARG A 84 9.90 18.37 -1.85
C ARG A 84 9.79 16.89 -1.43
N PRO A 85 10.45 16.45 -0.33
CA PRO A 85 10.44 15.06 0.09
C PRO A 85 9.06 14.43 0.16
N TRP A 86 8.08 15.12 0.70
CA TRP A 86 6.70 14.62 0.85
C TRP A 86 5.89 14.56 -0.46
N ASN A 87 6.40 15.15 -1.56
CA ASN A 87 5.79 15.06 -2.90
C ASN A 87 6.35 13.90 -3.72
N VAL A 88 7.26 13.10 -3.15
CA VAL A 88 7.93 12.02 -3.86
C VAL A 88 7.47 10.68 -3.35
N LEU A 89 7.07 9.82 -4.27
CA LEU A 89 6.71 8.43 -4.05
C LEU A 89 7.75 7.53 -4.72
N ALA A 90 8.40 6.66 -3.93
CA ALA A 90 9.33 5.67 -4.43
C ALA A 90 8.94 4.27 -3.95
N VAL A 91 8.74 3.35 -4.89
CA VAL A 91 8.17 2.04 -4.62
C VAL A 91 9.14 0.93 -4.99
N THR A 92 9.19 -0.10 -4.17
CA THR A 92 9.97 -1.32 -4.43
C THR A 92 9.20 -2.56 -3.98
N PHE A 93 9.73 -3.77 -4.28
CA PHE A 93 9.03 -5.01 -3.97
C PHE A 93 9.35 -5.57 -2.58
N THR A 94 10.53 -5.30 -2.01
CA THR A 94 10.94 -5.90 -0.74
C THR A 94 11.26 -4.85 0.32
N ASN A 95 10.99 -5.17 1.58
CA ASN A 95 11.32 -4.30 2.71
C ASN A 95 12.83 -4.06 2.84
N LYS A 96 13.64 -5.08 2.50
CA LYS A 96 15.11 -4.93 2.46
C LYS A 96 15.53 -3.85 1.45
N ALA A 97 15.02 -3.95 0.22
CA ALA A 97 15.31 -2.94 -0.81
C ALA A 97 14.80 -1.54 -0.42
N ALA A 98 13.63 -1.45 0.22
CA ALA A 98 13.11 -0.19 0.72
C ALA A 98 14.02 0.43 1.79
N GLY A 99 14.54 -0.36 2.74
CA GLY A 99 15.50 0.07 3.75
C GLY A 99 16.79 0.58 3.11
N GLU A 100 17.41 -0.21 2.22
CA GLU A 100 18.62 0.18 1.48
C GLU A 100 18.41 1.47 0.67
N MET A 101 17.25 1.62 0.02
CA MET A 101 16.93 2.86 -0.72
C MET A 101 16.85 4.06 0.22
N LYS A 102 16.19 3.91 1.36
CA LYS A 102 16.03 4.98 2.36
C LYS A 102 17.38 5.44 2.90
N GLU A 103 18.26 4.51 3.26
CA GLU A 103 19.61 4.82 3.72
C GLU A 103 20.43 5.60 2.68
N ARG A 104 20.36 5.17 1.41
CA ARG A 104 21.08 5.85 0.32
C ARG A 104 20.54 7.24 0.03
N VAL A 105 19.23 7.42 0.08
CA VAL A 105 18.61 8.75 -0.08
C VAL A 105 18.99 9.64 1.11
N ALA A 106 18.97 9.10 2.34
CA ALA A 106 19.39 9.83 3.54
C ALA A 106 20.86 10.27 3.50
N ALA A 107 21.73 9.48 2.87
CA ALA A 107 23.13 9.87 2.67
C ALA A 107 23.29 11.12 1.76
N ILE A 108 22.29 11.42 0.91
CA ILE A 108 22.31 12.57 -0.01
C ILE A 108 21.56 13.77 0.59
N ILE A 109 20.39 13.56 1.18
CA ILE A 109 19.53 14.67 1.64
C ILE A 109 19.37 14.74 3.16
N GLY A 110 20.06 13.89 3.90
CA GLY A 110 20.00 13.86 5.36
C GLY A 110 18.62 13.45 5.92
N PRO A 111 18.24 13.97 7.09
CA PRO A 111 16.99 13.59 7.78
C PRO A 111 15.71 13.84 7.00
N ALA A 112 15.75 14.71 5.98
CA ALA A 112 14.60 14.97 5.11
C ALA A 112 14.13 13.72 4.34
N ALA A 113 14.98 12.69 4.21
CA ALA A 113 14.64 11.39 3.61
C ALA A 113 13.48 10.69 4.34
N GLU A 114 13.27 10.94 5.62
CA GLU A 114 12.16 10.38 6.41
C GLU A 114 10.78 10.84 5.89
N GLN A 115 10.71 11.97 5.22
CA GLN A 115 9.49 12.53 4.69
C GLN A 115 9.13 11.98 3.30
N VAL A 116 10.06 11.31 2.64
CA VAL A 116 9.82 10.66 1.34
C VAL A 116 8.89 9.46 1.53
N TRP A 117 7.89 9.34 0.66
CA TRP A 117 7.03 8.16 0.63
C TRP A 117 7.77 7.01 -0.06
N LEU A 118 8.62 6.34 0.71
CA LEU A 118 9.45 5.24 0.24
C LEU A 118 9.08 3.95 0.96
N GLY A 119 8.79 2.89 0.20
CA GLY A 119 8.37 1.63 0.77
C GLY A 119 7.99 0.59 -0.27
N THR A 120 7.47 -0.55 0.21
CA THR A 120 6.85 -1.55 -0.68
C THR A 120 5.44 -1.11 -1.08
N PHE A 121 4.92 -1.67 -2.19
CA PHE A 121 3.53 -1.43 -2.61
C PHE A 121 2.54 -1.66 -1.47
N HIS A 122 2.66 -2.78 -0.76
CA HIS A 122 1.76 -3.09 0.37
C HIS A 122 1.91 -2.13 1.55
N ALA A 123 3.13 -1.76 1.92
CA ALA A 123 3.36 -0.81 3.02
C ALA A 123 2.80 0.58 2.71
N LEU A 124 2.99 1.04 1.48
CA LEU A 124 2.44 2.32 1.03
C LEU A 124 0.92 2.25 0.86
N GLY A 125 0.40 1.15 0.32
CA GLY A 125 -1.04 0.88 0.25
C GLY A 125 -1.69 0.92 1.62
N ALA A 126 -1.13 0.23 2.61
CA ALA A 126 -1.61 0.28 3.98
C ALA A 126 -1.57 1.70 4.57
N ARG A 127 -0.52 2.47 4.28
CA ARG A 127 -0.39 3.86 4.74
C ARG A 127 -1.45 4.78 4.12
N ILE A 128 -1.76 4.61 2.84
CA ILE A 128 -2.82 5.34 2.15
C ILE A 128 -4.18 4.96 2.73
N LEU A 129 -4.46 3.65 2.84
CA LEU A 129 -5.72 3.15 3.40
C LEU A 129 -5.96 3.62 4.83
N ARG A 130 -4.94 3.68 5.69
CA ARG A 130 -5.12 4.20 7.06
C ARG A 130 -5.52 5.66 7.09
N ARG A 131 -5.12 6.46 6.10
CA ARG A 131 -5.52 7.88 5.98
C ARG A 131 -6.93 8.06 5.44
N HIS A 132 -7.40 7.10 4.66
CA HIS A 132 -8.65 7.19 3.91
C HIS A 132 -9.56 5.97 4.16
N ALA A 133 -9.41 5.33 5.31
CA ALA A 133 -10.08 4.07 5.65
C ALA A 133 -11.60 4.16 5.53
N GLU A 134 -12.17 5.27 5.92
CA GLU A 134 -13.62 5.53 5.88
C GLU A 134 -14.21 5.46 4.47
N LEU A 135 -13.43 5.84 3.43
CA LEU A 135 -13.88 5.78 2.03
C LEU A 135 -14.13 4.34 1.56
N VAL A 136 -13.52 3.37 2.23
CA VAL A 136 -13.67 1.94 1.89
C VAL A 136 -14.41 1.15 2.96
N GLY A 137 -15.03 1.85 3.93
CA GLY A 137 -15.83 1.24 5.00
C GLY A 137 -15.00 0.56 6.09
N LEU A 138 -13.79 1.06 6.34
CA LEU A 138 -12.90 0.63 7.42
C LEU A 138 -12.63 1.80 8.38
N ASN A 139 -12.21 1.49 9.60
CA ASN A 139 -11.62 2.47 10.52
C ASN A 139 -10.10 2.52 10.32
N SER A 140 -9.47 3.65 10.64
CA SER A 140 -8.02 3.85 10.44
C SER A 140 -7.13 2.86 11.21
N ASN A 141 -7.64 2.24 12.28
CA ASN A 141 -6.96 1.22 13.09
C ASN A 141 -7.23 -0.22 12.64
N PHE A 142 -7.69 -0.44 11.39
CA PHE A 142 -7.99 -1.79 10.89
C PHE A 142 -6.81 -2.75 11.07
N THR A 143 -7.15 -4.03 11.30
CA THR A 143 -6.17 -5.11 11.43
C THR A 143 -5.82 -5.68 10.06
N ILE A 144 -4.55 -6.04 9.84
CA ILE A 144 -4.12 -6.76 8.64
C ILE A 144 -4.02 -8.24 9.01
N LEU A 145 -4.88 -9.06 8.39
CA LEU A 145 -4.91 -10.50 8.64
C LEU A 145 -3.71 -11.19 8.00
N ASP A 146 -3.05 -12.05 8.76
CA ASP A 146 -2.03 -12.95 8.23
C ASP A 146 -2.65 -14.13 7.45
N ALA A 147 -1.79 -14.99 6.88
CA ALA A 147 -2.24 -16.12 6.07
C ALA A 147 -3.06 -17.15 6.86
N ASP A 148 -2.73 -17.36 8.13
CA ASP A 148 -3.41 -18.35 8.98
C ASP A 148 -4.78 -17.83 9.40
N ASP A 149 -4.89 -16.54 9.72
CA ASP A 149 -6.17 -15.90 10.04
C ASP A 149 -7.11 -15.91 8.84
N GLN A 150 -6.59 -15.60 7.65
CA GLN A 150 -7.36 -15.69 6.41
C GLN A 150 -7.89 -17.10 6.17
N GLN A 151 -7.04 -18.13 6.34
CA GLN A 151 -7.45 -19.53 6.16
C GLN A 151 -8.53 -19.94 7.17
N ARG A 152 -8.37 -19.55 8.45
CA ARG A 152 -9.37 -19.81 9.49
C ARG A 152 -10.70 -19.16 9.15
N LEU A 153 -10.69 -17.90 8.71
CA LEU A 153 -11.90 -17.18 8.34
C LEU A 153 -12.61 -17.82 7.15
N VAL A 154 -11.88 -18.16 6.08
CA VAL A 154 -12.49 -18.85 4.92
C VAL A 154 -13.02 -20.23 5.30
N LYS A 155 -12.31 -20.99 6.13
CA LYS A 155 -12.79 -22.29 6.61
C LYS A 155 -14.12 -22.16 7.38
N GLN A 156 -14.23 -21.17 8.26
CA GLN A 156 -15.48 -20.88 8.98
C GLN A 156 -16.62 -20.53 8.04
N LEU A 157 -16.36 -19.74 7.00
CA LEU A 157 -17.36 -19.39 6.00
C LEU A 157 -17.82 -20.62 5.20
N LEU A 158 -16.91 -21.48 4.73
CA LEU A 158 -17.26 -22.70 4.03
C LEU A 158 -18.15 -23.61 4.88
N GLN A 159 -17.82 -23.77 6.16
CA GLN A 159 -18.59 -24.57 7.10
C GLN A 159 -19.99 -23.97 7.36
N ALA A 160 -20.07 -22.65 7.53
CA ALA A 160 -21.34 -21.95 7.74
C ALA A 160 -22.27 -22.07 6.52
N GLU A 161 -21.69 -22.10 5.32
CA GLU A 161 -22.41 -22.25 4.05
C GLU A 161 -22.67 -23.71 3.64
N GLY A 162 -22.33 -24.68 4.51
CA GLY A 162 -22.50 -26.11 4.24
C GLY A 162 -21.64 -26.65 3.11
N ILE A 163 -20.52 -25.98 2.81
CA ILE A 163 -19.56 -26.40 1.77
C ILE A 163 -18.49 -27.29 2.41
N ASP A 164 -18.26 -28.47 1.82
CA ASP A 164 -17.27 -29.43 2.30
C ASP A 164 -15.85 -28.87 2.19
N ASP A 165 -15.26 -28.52 3.33
CA ASP A 165 -13.91 -27.96 3.45
C ASP A 165 -12.79 -28.98 3.18
N LYS A 166 -13.10 -30.28 3.15
CA LYS A 166 -12.18 -31.34 2.72
C LYS A 166 -12.07 -31.40 1.20
N LYS A 167 -13.20 -31.25 0.51
CA LYS A 167 -13.26 -31.20 -0.95
C LYS A 167 -12.73 -29.85 -1.48
N TRP A 168 -13.02 -28.77 -0.76
CA TRP A 168 -12.64 -27.39 -1.10
C TRP A 168 -11.80 -26.74 0.00
N PRO A 169 -10.52 -27.09 0.14
CA PRO A 169 -9.67 -26.55 1.19
C PRO A 169 -9.62 -25.02 1.16
N ALA A 170 -9.69 -24.38 2.32
CA ALA A 170 -9.67 -22.93 2.44
C ALA A 170 -8.47 -22.28 1.71
N ARG A 171 -7.31 -22.94 1.70
CA ARG A 171 -6.12 -22.51 0.96
C ARG A 171 -6.37 -22.41 -0.56
N LEU A 172 -7.09 -23.38 -1.13
CA LEU A 172 -7.45 -23.36 -2.56
C LEU A 172 -8.37 -22.16 -2.86
N VAL A 173 -9.41 -21.99 -2.05
CA VAL A 173 -10.35 -20.89 -2.15
C VAL A 173 -9.60 -19.55 -2.09
N LEU A 174 -8.78 -19.34 -1.06
CA LEU A 174 -7.96 -18.13 -0.93
C LEU A 174 -7.05 -17.88 -2.12
N THR A 175 -6.43 -18.91 -2.68
CA THR A 175 -5.55 -18.74 -3.86
C THR A 175 -6.31 -18.09 -5.02
N VAL A 176 -7.58 -18.46 -5.23
CA VAL A 176 -8.38 -17.87 -6.30
C VAL A 176 -8.85 -16.47 -5.94
N LEU A 177 -9.29 -16.25 -4.69
CA LEU A 177 -9.68 -14.92 -4.23
C LEU A 177 -8.52 -13.92 -4.34
N GLN A 178 -7.30 -14.30 -3.94
CA GLN A 178 -6.12 -13.46 -4.07
C GLN A 178 -5.80 -13.15 -5.54
N ARG A 179 -5.91 -14.14 -6.43
CA ARG A 179 -5.74 -13.92 -7.88
C ARG A 179 -6.75 -12.93 -8.45
N TRP A 180 -8.00 -12.94 -7.97
CA TRP A 180 -9.00 -11.94 -8.36
C TRP A 180 -8.65 -10.56 -7.83
N LYS A 181 -8.21 -10.47 -6.57
CA LYS A 181 -7.74 -9.20 -5.99
C LYS A 181 -6.54 -8.63 -6.73
N ASP A 182 -5.56 -9.46 -7.10
CA ASP A 182 -4.39 -9.06 -7.89
C ASP A 182 -4.78 -8.49 -9.28
N ARG A 183 -5.92 -8.93 -9.82
CA ARG A 183 -6.49 -8.39 -11.07
C ARG A 183 -7.40 -7.18 -10.86
N GLY A 184 -7.53 -6.67 -9.65
CA GLY A 184 -8.41 -5.55 -9.32
C GLY A 184 -9.91 -5.91 -9.32
N LEU A 185 -10.24 -7.20 -9.24
CA LEU A 185 -11.62 -7.69 -9.27
C LEU A 185 -12.20 -7.74 -7.86
N THR A 186 -13.21 -6.93 -7.63
CA THR A 186 -14.10 -7.01 -6.47
C THR A 186 -15.20 -8.05 -6.72
N PRO A 187 -15.94 -8.53 -5.69
CA PRO A 187 -16.97 -9.54 -5.88
C PRO A 187 -18.03 -9.20 -6.93
N ASP A 188 -18.34 -7.93 -7.11
CA ASP A 188 -19.28 -7.39 -8.10
C ASP A 188 -18.70 -7.36 -9.52
N LYS A 189 -17.37 -7.42 -9.67
CA LYS A 189 -16.67 -7.41 -10.97
C LYS A 189 -16.25 -8.81 -11.44
N VAL A 190 -16.43 -9.83 -10.61
CA VAL A 190 -16.15 -11.22 -11.00
C VAL A 190 -17.28 -11.72 -11.90
N SER A 191 -16.94 -12.23 -13.08
CA SER A 191 -17.94 -12.76 -14.02
C SER A 191 -18.56 -14.08 -13.52
N PRO A 192 -19.85 -14.31 -13.78
CA PRO A 192 -20.46 -15.59 -13.49
C PRO A 192 -19.67 -16.74 -14.13
N GLY A 193 -19.30 -17.75 -13.32
CA GLY A 193 -18.55 -18.91 -13.82
C GLY A 193 -17.02 -18.80 -13.71
N ASP A 194 -16.44 -17.62 -13.45
CA ASP A 194 -14.98 -17.47 -13.31
C ASP A 194 -14.38 -18.35 -12.19
N GLY A 195 -15.17 -18.72 -11.19
CA GLY A 195 -14.78 -19.63 -10.11
C GLY A 195 -14.86 -21.12 -10.47
N GLY A 196 -15.43 -21.47 -11.62
CA GLY A 196 -15.71 -22.87 -11.98
C GLY A 196 -16.48 -23.59 -10.88
N ASP A 197 -16.15 -24.88 -10.65
CA ASP A 197 -16.80 -25.72 -9.64
C ASP A 197 -16.29 -25.47 -8.21
N ILE A 198 -15.32 -24.58 -8.01
CA ILE A 198 -14.74 -24.32 -6.69
C ILE A 198 -15.83 -23.82 -5.73
N ALA A 199 -15.76 -24.27 -4.49
CA ALA A 199 -16.79 -24.02 -3.48
C ALA A 199 -18.21 -24.40 -3.96
N ALA A 200 -18.32 -25.53 -4.66
CA ALA A 200 -19.57 -26.01 -5.25
C ALA A 200 -20.23 -24.99 -6.23
N GLY A 201 -19.40 -24.27 -6.99
CA GLY A 201 -19.86 -23.21 -7.92
C GLY A 201 -20.24 -21.87 -7.25
N ARG A 202 -20.08 -21.77 -5.92
CA ARG A 202 -20.47 -20.60 -5.13
C ARG A 202 -19.28 -19.69 -4.75
N LEU A 203 -18.16 -19.78 -5.48
CA LEU A 203 -16.94 -19.08 -5.09
C LEU A 203 -17.10 -17.55 -5.03
N ASN A 204 -17.87 -16.96 -5.95
CA ASN A 204 -18.12 -15.52 -5.92
C ASN A 204 -18.98 -15.10 -4.69
N GLU A 205 -19.91 -15.96 -4.29
CA GLU A 205 -20.69 -15.75 -3.05
C GLU A 205 -19.78 -15.81 -1.82
N ILE A 206 -18.90 -16.81 -1.74
CA ILE A 206 -17.90 -16.92 -0.68
C ILE A 206 -16.97 -15.70 -0.66
N TYR A 207 -16.59 -15.18 -1.83
CA TYR A 207 -15.78 -13.95 -1.90
C TYR A 207 -16.52 -12.75 -1.32
N ARG A 208 -17.81 -12.59 -1.63
CA ARG A 208 -18.66 -11.52 -1.05
C ARG A 208 -18.75 -11.65 0.47
N LEU A 209 -19.09 -12.83 0.97
CA LEU A 209 -19.16 -13.11 2.41
C LEU A 209 -17.83 -12.87 3.12
N TYR A 210 -16.71 -13.23 2.48
CA TYR A 210 -15.37 -12.99 3.00
C TYR A 210 -15.09 -11.48 3.14
N GLN A 211 -15.39 -10.69 2.13
CA GLN A 211 -15.21 -9.23 2.17
C GLN A 211 -16.14 -8.57 3.20
N ASP A 212 -17.37 -9.01 3.31
CA ASP A 212 -18.31 -8.49 4.31
C ASP A 212 -17.85 -8.83 5.73
N ARG A 213 -17.32 -10.04 5.93
CA ARG A 213 -16.76 -10.43 7.22
C ARG A 213 -15.53 -9.63 7.59
N LEU A 214 -14.64 -9.36 6.65
CA LEU A 214 -13.49 -8.47 6.87
C LEU A 214 -13.92 -7.07 7.32
N ARG A 215 -14.95 -6.49 6.69
CA ARG A 215 -15.50 -5.18 7.11
C ARG A 215 -16.03 -5.21 8.53
N VAL A 216 -16.84 -6.24 8.88
CA VAL A 216 -17.38 -6.40 10.25
C VAL A 216 -16.27 -6.52 11.29
N LEU A 217 -15.17 -7.18 10.96
CA LEU A 217 -14.01 -7.33 11.83
C LEU A 217 -13.09 -6.10 11.84
N ASN A 218 -13.41 -5.07 11.07
CA ASN A 218 -12.50 -3.96 10.78
C ASN A 218 -11.11 -4.47 10.40
N ALA A 219 -11.06 -5.31 9.38
CA ALA A 219 -9.85 -5.98 8.92
C ALA A 219 -9.69 -5.90 7.40
N ALA A 220 -8.46 -6.04 6.94
CA ALA A 220 -8.09 -6.19 5.54
C ALA A 220 -7.06 -7.31 5.40
N ASP A 221 -7.04 -8.03 4.29
CA ASP A 221 -5.94 -8.94 3.98
C ASP A 221 -4.88 -8.26 3.10
N PHE A 222 -3.79 -8.98 2.78
CA PHE A 222 -2.70 -8.41 1.96
C PHE A 222 -3.17 -7.98 0.56
N GLY A 223 -4.07 -8.73 -0.08
CA GLY A 223 -4.63 -8.35 -1.38
C GLY A 223 -5.48 -7.08 -1.30
N ASP A 224 -6.20 -6.90 -0.19
CA ASP A 224 -7.00 -5.71 0.06
C ASP A 224 -6.14 -4.44 0.19
N LEU A 225 -4.90 -4.56 0.69
CA LEU A 225 -4.00 -3.42 0.78
C LEU A 225 -3.69 -2.79 -0.58
N LEU A 226 -3.85 -3.53 -1.66
CA LEU A 226 -3.73 -3.01 -3.03
C LEU A 226 -5.10 -2.76 -3.66
N LEU A 227 -6.02 -3.72 -3.56
CA LEU A 227 -7.34 -3.65 -4.18
C LEU A 227 -8.17 -2.44 -3.72
N LEU A 228 -8.18 -2.17 -2.41
CA LEU A 228 -8.99 -1.08 -1.85
C LEU A 228 -8.43 0.32 -2.19
N ASN A 229 -7.16 0.43 -2.56
CA ASN A 229 -6.60 1.68 -3.08
C ASN A 229 -7.01 1.98 -4.54
N LEU A 230 -7.68 1.04 -5.22
CA LEU A 230 -8.20 1.24 -6.58
C LEU A 230 -9.66 1.74 -6.59
N LYS A 231 -10.25 1.86 -5.41
CA LYS A 231 -11.62 2.38 -5.22
C LYS A 231 -11.61 3.87 -4.92
#